data_79268504f7ccf3985e43d608454b41b7
#
_entry.id   79268504f7ccf3985e43d608454b41b7
#
_cell.length_a   1.000
_cell.length_b   1.000
_cell.length_c   1.000
_cell.angle_alpha   90.00
_cell.angle_beta   90.00
_cell.angle_gamma   90.00
#
_symmetry.space_group_name_H-M   'P 1'
#
loop_
_entity.id
_entity.type
_entity.pdbx_description
1 polymer ?
#
loop_
_entity_poly.entity_id
_entity_poly.type
_entity_poly.pdbx_seq_one_letter_code
_entity_poly.pdbx_strand_id
1 'polypeptide(L)'
;LEVLKNFCAINKSIVIKPGNTISTLSINKNILAIAEVEEQFDSQISIYDLGVFIGGLNTLDGPKIDTSNNNYVTVSDSSGIYKSRFFYADPDIITQPPEREITLPSEDVKFRLRSLDLDKLQRVASIYSLSDLCLVGHKGEMELQLTDKKNETSNSFSVNVGKTDDEFCFCF
;
A
#
# COMPACT_ATOMS: atom_id res chain seq x y z
N LEU A 1 -4.19 0.71 -12.28
CA LEU A 1 -5.07 1.65 -11.55
C LEU A 1 -5.27 1.23 -10.10
N GLU A 2 -5.51 -0.06 -9.80
CA GLU A 2 -5.69 -0.59 -8.43
C GLU A 2 -4.47 -0.31 -7.52
N VAL A 3 -3.25 -0.46 -8.03
CA VAL A 3 -2.02 -0.12 -7.30
C VAL A 3 -2.02 1.35 -6.87
N LEU A 4 -2.38 2.27 -7.77
CA LEU A 4 -2.45 3.70 -7.47
C LEU A 4 -3.51 4.02 -6.39
N LYS A 5 -4.66 3.33 -6.40
CA LYS A 5 -5.68 3.47 -5.35
C LYS A 5 -5.15 3.05 -3.99
N ASN A 6 -4.46 1.90 -3.91
CA ASN A 6 -3.84 1.43 -2.68
C ASN A 6 -2.75 2.40 -2.20
N PHE A 7 -1.91 2.88 -3.11
CA PHE A 7 -0.85 3.84 -2.78
C PHE A 7 -1.41 5.19 -2.33
N CYS A 8 -2.53 5.64 -2.89
CA CYS A 8 -3.22 6.85 -2.47
C CYS A 8 -3.74 6.79 -1.02
N ALA A 9 -3.97 5.59 -0.48
CA ALA A 9 -4.28 5.41 0.94
C ALA A 9 -3.06 5.61 1.85
N ILE A 10 -1.85 5.38 1.33
CA ILE A 10 -0.58 5.55 2.05
C ILE A 10 -0.07 6.99 1.95
N ASN A 11 -0.07 7.54 0.72
CA ASN A 11 0.38 8.91 0.44
C ASN A 11 -0.50 9.52 -0.66
N LYS A 12 -0.97 10.74 -0.44
CA LYS A 12 -1.82 11.49 -1.39
C LYS A 12 -1.07 12.05 -2.59
N SER A 13 0.25 11.93 -2.61
CA SER A 13 1.13 12.35 -3.69
C SER A 13 2.06 11.21 -4.10
N ILE A 14 2.55 11.22 -5.34
CA ILE A 14 3.42 10.16 -5.86
C ILE A 14 4.42 10.71 -6.87
N VAL A 15 5.63 10.14 -6.85
CA VAL A 15 6.59 10.23 -7.95
C VAL A 15 6.77 8.84 -8.53
N ILE A 16 6.41 8.67 -9.80
CA ILE A 16 6.65 7.45 -10.57
C ILE A 16 7.91 7.70 -11.39
N LYS A 17 8.93 6.88 -11.19
CA LYS A 17 10.20 6.93 -11.95
C LYS A 17 10.08 6.11 -13.24
N PRO A 18 10.95 6.35 -14.25
CA PRO A 18 11.01 5.49 -15.43
C PRO A 18 11.21 4.03 -15.05
N GLY A 19 10.56 3.13 -15.78
CA GLY A 19 10.55 1.70 -15.50
C GLY A 19 9.14 1.15 -15.28
N ASN A 20 9.05 -0.02 -14.69
CA ASN A 20 7.78 -0.71 -14.37
C ASN A 20 7.55 -0.86 -12.85
N THR A 21 8.41 -0.25 -12.02
CA THR A 21 8.28 -0.31 -10.57
C THR A 21 7.72 1.00 -10.04
N ILE A 22 6.62 0.91 -9.34
CA ILE A 22 5.99 2.04 -8.64
C ILE A 22 6.21 1.87 -7.15
N SER A 23 6.56 2.94 -6.45
CA SER A 23 6.75 2.91 -5.01
C SER A 23 6.19 4.16 -4.34
N THR A 24 5.80 4.04 -3.09
CA THR A 24 5.33 5.15 -2.27
C THR A 24 5.80 5.00 -0.83
N LEU A 25 5.96 6.12 -0.16
CA LEU A 25 6.32 6.21 1.25
C LEU A 25 5.34 7.11 1.97
N SER A 26 4.82 6.67 3.10
CA SER A 26 3.95 7.51 3.93
C SER A 26 4.68 8.77 4.42
N ILE A 27 3.94 9.85 4.67
CA ILE A 27 4.50 11.12 5.15
C ILE A 27 5.31 10.91 6.46
N ASN A 28 4.84 10.03 7.34
CA ASN A 28 5.52 9.68 8.59
C ASN A 28 6.67 8.68 8.39
N LYS A 29 6.94 8.25 7.16
CA LYS A 29 8.02 7.32 6.78
C LYS A 29 7.97 5.96 7.49
N ASN A 30 6.79 5.52 7.90
CA ASN A 30 6.58 4.25 8.59
C ASN A 30 5.94 3.17 7.69
N ILE A 31 5.45 3.54 6.50
CA ILE A 31 4.89 2.60 5.53
C ILE A 31 5.57 2.84 4.18
N LEU A 32 6.27 1.83 3.69
CA LEU A 32 6.82 1.76 2.34
C LEU A 32 6.07 0.70 1.56
N ALA A 33 5.58 1.05 0.37
CA ALA A 33 4.99 0.09 -0.55
C ALA A 33 5.69 0.16 -1.90
N ILE A 34 5.94 -1.02 -2.50
CA ILE A 34 6.57 -1.19 -3.80
C ILE A 34 5.71 -2.17 -4.59
N ALA A 35 5.48 -1.88 -5.86
CA ALA A 35 4.77 -2.77 -6.78
C ALA A 35 5.42 -2.76 -8.15
N GLU A 36 5.52 -3.94 -8.77
CA GLU A 36 5.81 -4.09 -10.19
C GLU A 36 4.48 -4.11 -10.95
N VAL A 37 4.41 -3.37 -12.06
CA VAL A 37 3.23 -3.26 -12.91
C VAL A 37 3.56 -3.69 -14.33
N GLU A 38 2.54 -3.99 -15.11
CA GLU A 38 2.72 -4.37 -16.53
C GLU A 38 3.07 -3.17 -17.41
N GLU A 39 2.65 -1.97 -16.98
CA GLU A 39 2.90 -0.73 -17.69
C GLU A 39 4.39 -0.30 -17.57
N GLN A 40 4.92 0.18 -18.68
CA GLN A 40 6.26 0.76 -18.73
C GLN A 40 6.16 2.29 -18.79
N PHE A 41 6.80 2.96 -17.87
CA PHE A 41 6.88 4.42 -17.83
C PHE A 41 8.20 4.88 -18.47
N ASP A 42 8.11 5.69 -19.51
CA ASP A 42 9.30 6.19 -20.23
C ASP A 42 9.93 7.40 -19.54
N SER A 43 9.15 8.15 -18.77
CA SER A 43 9.58 9.36 -18.09
C SER A 43 8.99 9.46 -16.67
N GLN A 44 9.59 10.34 -15.86
CA GLN A 44 9.11 10.61 -14.52
C GLN A 44 7.75 11.33 -14.54
N ILE A 45 6.85 10.88 -13.67
CA ILE A 45 5.53 11.47 -13.43
C ILE A 45 5.45 11.87 -11.95
N SER A 46 5.24 13.16 -11.65
CA SER A 46 5.14 13.68 -10.30
C SER A 46 3.75 14.27 -10.07
N ILE A 47 2.91 13.57 -9.30
CA ILE A 47 1.52 13.97 -9.05
C ILE A 47 1.35 14.35 -7.58
N TYR A 48 0.93 15.59 -7.33
CA TYR A 48 0.71 16.10 -5.97
C TYR A 48 -0.62 15.60 -5.39
N ASP A 49 -1.70 15.62 -6.16
CA ASP A 49 -3.01 15.08 -5.76
C ASP A 49 -3.33 13.82 -6.55
N LEU A 50 -2.88 12.69 -5.97
CA LEU A 50 -3.09 11.38 -6.55
C LEU A 50 -4.58 10.99 -6.59
N GLY A 51 -5.37 11.48 -5.64
CA GLY A 51 -6.82 11.23 -5.61
C GLY A 51 -7.54 11.86 -6.80
N VAL A 52 -7.21 13.12 -7.11
CA VAL A 52 -7.76 13.83 -8.30
C VAL A 52 -7.29 13.15 -9.58
N PHE A 53 -6.03 12.74 -9.65
CA PHE A 53 -5.49 12.03 -10.81
C PHE A 53 -6.21 10.71 -11.06
N ILE A 54 -6.39 9.88 -10.03
CA ILE A 54 -7.15 8.61 -10.08
C ILE A 54 -8.61 8.88 -10.47
N GLY A 55 -9.22 9.92 -9.90
CA GLY A 55 -10.57 10.34 -10.26
C GLY A 55 -10.69 10.63 -11.74
N GLY A 56 -9.76 11.42 -12.29
CA GLY A 56 -9.70 11.72 -13.71
C GLY A 56 -9.52 10.47 -14.59
N LEU A 57 -8.64 9.56 -14.21
CA LEU A 57 -8.45 8.28 -14.90
C LEU A 57 -9.74 7.43 -14.92
N ASN A 58 -10.48 7.40 -13.82
CA ASN A 58 -11.72 6.62 -13.70
C ASN A 58 -12.89 7.18 -14.54
N THR A 59 -12.84 8.43 -14.99
CA THR A 59 -13.88 9.02 -15.84
C THR A 59 -13.73 8.67 -17.32
N LEU A 60 -12.61 8.05 -17.70
CA LEU A 60 -12.26 7.76 -19.09
C LEU A 60 -12.33 6.25 -19.36
N ASP A 61 -12.94 5.90 -20.50
CA ASP A 61 -13.00 4.51 -20.95
C ASP A 61 -11.68 4.11 -21.63
N GLY A 62 -10.98 3.13 -21.03
CA GLY A 62 -9.68 2.66 -21.51
C GLY A 62 -8.63 3.78 -21.55
N PRO A 63 -8.31 4.41 -20.39
CA PRO A 63 -7.46 5.58 -20.34
C PRO A 63 -6.05 5.28 -20.89
N LYS A 64 -5.55 6.17 -21.74
CA LYS A 64 -4.19 6.17 -22.27
C LYS A 64 -3.44 7.33 -21.66
N ILE A 65 -2.21 7.06 -21.22
CA ILE A 65 -1.32 8.02 -20.59
C ILE A 65 -0.24 8.40 -21.60
N ASP A 66 -0.06 9.72 -21.84
CA ASP A 66 0.97 10.29 -22.69
C ASP A 66 1.85 11.21 -21.83
N THR A 67 3.11 10.84 -21.72
CA THR A 67 4.14 11.52 -20.93
C THR A 67 5.15 12.29 -21.80
N SER A 68 4.83 12.55 -23.06
CA SER A 68 5.72 13.23 -24.02
C SER A 68 6.02 14.68 -23.66
N ASN A 69 5.20 15.29 -22.80
CA ASN A 69 5.39 16.67 -22.35
C ASN A 69 6.10 16.70 -20.98
N ASN A 70 7.10 17.58 -20.84
CA ASN A 70 7.89 17.69 -19.61
C ASN A 70 7.18 18.38 -18.43
N ASN A 71 6.05 19.05 -18.67
CA ASN A 71 5.37 19.85 -17.65
C ASN A 71 4.06 19.22 -17.16
N TYR A 72 3.49 18.28 -17.92
CA TYR A 72 2.23 17.64 -17.60
C TYR A 72 2.09 16.28 -18.27
N VAL A 73 1.31 15.41 -17.69
CA VAL A 73 0.82 14.18 -18.31
C VAL A 73 -0.54 14.44 -18.96
N THR A 74 -0.71 13.98 -20.18
CA THR A 74 -2.02 13.97 -20.85
C THR A 74 -2.65 12.59 -20.68
N VAL A 75 -3.90 12.57 -20.26
CA VAL A 75 -4.71 11.35 -20.19
C VAL A 75 -5.85 11.49 -21.17
N SER A 76 -6.04 10.50 -22.03
CA SER A 76 -7.14 10.47 -23.01
C SER A 76 -7.89 9.15 -22.92
N ASP A 77 -9.15 9.16 -23.31
CA ASP A 77 -9.93 7.93 -23.51
C ASP A 77 -9.44 7.15 -24.75
N SER A 78 -9.93 5.94 -24.92
CA SER A 78 -9.59 5.09 -26.07
C SER A 78 -9.96 5.69 -27.42
N SER A 79 -10.98 6.54 -27.47
CA SER A 79 -11.44 7.24 -28.70
C SER A 79 -10.60 8.49 -29.03
N GLY A 80 -9.88 9.04 -28.04
CA GLY A 80 -9.14 10.29 -28.17
C GLY A 80 -9.99 11.56 -28.15
N ILE A 81 -11.31 11.42 -27.91
CA ILE A 81 -12.26 12.56 -27.85
C ILE A 81 -12.09 13.33 -26.54
N TYR A 82 -11.99 12.60 -25.41
CA TYR A 82 -11.83 13.20 -24.10
C TYR A 82 -10.37 13.22 -23.70
N LYS A 83 -9.90 14.38 -23.24
CA LYS A 83 -8.51 14.58 -22.82
C LYS A 83 -8.45 15.42 -21.56
N SER A 84 -7.63 15.00 -20.62
CA SER A 84 -7.29 15.74 -19.40
C SER A 84 -5.80 15.96 -19.32
N ARG A 85 -5.39 17.07 -18.70
CA ARG A 85 -3.97 17.37 -18.41
C ARG A 85 -3.79 17.50 -16.92
N PHE A 86 -2.75 16.85 -16.42
CA PHE A 86 -2.35 16.95 -15.02
C PHE A 86 -0.92 17.48 -14.98
N PHE A 87 -0.74 18.69 -14.45
CA PHE A 87 0.58 19.31 -14.34
C PHE A 87 1.42 18.58 -13.30
N TYR A 88 2.69 18.43 -13.61
CA TYR A 88 3.64 17.84 -12.68
C TYR A 88 3.90 18.77 -11.51
N ALA A 89 4.00 18.22 -10.32
CA ALA A 89 4.52 18.90 -9.16
C ALA A 89 6.04 18.79 -9.12
N ASP A 90 6.68 19.67 -8.35
CA ASP A 90 8.08 19.52 -8.02
C ASP A 90 8.28 18.21 -7.23
N PRO A 91 9.08 17.26 -7.71
CA PRO A 91 9.30 15.99 -7.03
C PRO A 91 9.91 16.14 -5.63
N ASP A 92 10.61 17.24 -5.36
CA ASP A 92 11.28 17.48 -4.08
C ASP A 92 10.29 17.79 -2.94
N ILE A 93 9.06 18.23 -3.26
CA ILE A 93 8.00 18.43 -2.26
C ILE A 93 7.23 17.15 -1.94
N ILE A 94 7.44 16.08 -2.69
CA ILE A 94 6.77 14.79 -2.51
C ILE A 94 7.66 13.87 -1.67
N THR A 95 7.11 13.30 -0.60
CA THR A 95 7.81 12.28 0.19
C THR A 95 8.03 11.03 -0.66
N GLN A 96 9.29 10.70 -0.93
CA GLN A 96 9.69 9.59 -1.78
C GLN A 96 10.41 8.50 -0.97
N PRO A 97 10.33 7.23 -1.41
CA PRO A 97 11.18 6.16 -0.90
C PRO A 97 12.66 6.49 -1.07
N PRO A 98 13.55 5.98 -0.19
CA PRO A 98 14.99 6.13 -0.38
C PRO A 98 15.43 5.43 -1.67
N GLU A 99 16.49 5.93 -2.32
CA GLU A 99 17.00 5.34 -3.56
C GLU A 99 17.63 3.96 -3.36
N ARG A 100 18.17 3.71 -2.16
CA ARG A 100 18.74 2.42 -1.81
C ARG A 100 17.65 1.45 -1.37
N GLU A 101 17.79 0.21 -1.78
CA GLU A 101 16.94 -0.87 -1.30
C GLU A 101 17.03 -1.01 0.23
N ILE A 102 15.86 -1.12 0.87
CA ILE A 102 15.77 -1.41 2.30
C ILE A 102 15.81 -2.92 2.44
N THR A 103 16.92 -3.45 2.92
CA THR A 103 17.08 -4.87 3.23
C THR A 103 17.03 -5.07 4.73
N LEU A 104 16.28 -6.07 5.18
CA LEU A 104 16.29 -6.48 6.57
C LEU A 104 17.53 -7.36 6.80
N PRO A 105 18.36 -7.09 7.83
CA PRO A 105 19.55 -7.87 8.11
C PRO A 105 19.24 -9.32 8.53
N SER A 106 18.07 -9.55 9.14
CA SER A 106 17.54 -10.86 9.51
C SER A 106 16.02 -10.82 9.55
N GLU A 107 15.40 -11.96 9.34
CA GLU A 107 13.96 -12.17 9.54
C GLU A 107 13.79 -12.86 10.90
N ASP A 108 13.24 -12.17 11.90
CA ASP A 108 12.98 -12.77 13.22
C ASP A 108 11.77 -13.72 13.15
N VAL A 109 10.75 -13.33 12.40
CA VAL A 109 9.55 -14.14 12.20
C VAL A 109 9.05 -14.02 10.76
N LYS A 110 8.65 -15.15 10.17
CA LYS A 110 8.07 -15.22 8.84
C LYS A 110 6.84 -16.11 8.83
N PHE A 111 5.75 -15.62 8.29
CA PHE A 111 4.52 -16.40 8.11
C PHE A 111 3.81 -16.05 6.81
N ARG A 112 2.85 -16.88 6.43
CA ARG A 112 1.99 -16.63 5.27
C ARG A 112 0.55 -16.46 5.72
N LEU A 113 -0.04 -15.32 5.37
CA LEU A 113 -1.44 -15.02 5.60
C LEU A 113 -2.22 -15.10 4.28
N ARG A 114 -3.36 -15.80 4.28
CA ARG A 114 -4.27 -15.83 3.12
C ARG A 114 -5.16 -14.60 3.15
N SER A 115 -5.52 -14.07 1.97
CA SER A 115 -6.42 -12.92 1.84
C SER A 115 -7.74 -13.12 2.58
N LEU A 116 -8.32 -14.33 2.50
CA LEU A 116 -9.55 -14.68 3.19
C LEU A 116 -9.43 -14.59 4.73
N ASP A 117 -8.26 -14.92 5.28
CA ASP A 117 -8.02 -14.84 6.72
C ASP A 117 -7.87 -13.38 7.16
N LEU A 118 -7.19 -12.56 6.34
CA LEU A 118 -7.08 -11.12 6.55
C LEU A 118 -8.46 -10.44 6.52
N ASP A 119 -9.29 -10.73 5.52
CA ASP A 119 -10.66 -10.21 5.42
C ASP A 119 -11.49 -10.59 6.64
N LYS A 120 -11.34 -11.83 7.13
CA LYS A 120 -12.04 -12.30 8.32
C LYS A 120 -11.57 -11.57 9.57
N LEU A 121 -10.26 -11.40 9.75
CA LEU A 121 -9.68 -10.62 10.85
C LEU A 121 -10.23 -9.19 10.86
N GLN A 122 -10.25 -8.50 9.71
CA GLN A 122 -10.78 -7.14 9.59
C GLN A 122 -12.26 -7.04 9.98
N ARG A 123 -13.08 -8.00 9.52
CA ARG A 123 -14.53 -8.06 9.88
C ARG A 123 -14.72 -8.28 11.36
N VAL A 124 -14.00 -9.23 11.96
CA VAL A 124 -14.10 -9.53 13.38
C VAL A 124 -13.60 -8.37 14.23
N ALA A 125 -12.49 -7.72 13.85
CA ALA A 125 -12.00 -6.53 14.52
C ALA A 125 -13.09 -5.45 14.63
N SER A 126 -13.81 -5.22 13.52
CA SER A 126 -14.92 -4.24 13.48
C SER A 126 -16.11 -4.68 14.36
N ILE A 127 -16.51 -5.97 14.31
CA ILE A 127 -17.66 -6.49 15.05
C ILE A 127 -17.40 -6.48 16.56
N TYR A 128 -16.20 -6.89 16.98
CA TYR A 128 -15.83 -6.99 18.40
C TYR A 128 -15.22 -5.70 18.94
N SER A 129 -15.03 -4.67 18.08
CA SER A 129 -14.37 -3.40 18.43
C SER A 129 -12.96 -3.61 19.01
N LEU A 130 -12.20 -4.52 18.43
CA LEU A 130 -10.82 -4.83 18.84
C LEU A 130 -9.84 -3.95 18.07
N SER A 131 -8.93 -3.30 18.80
CA SER A 131 -8.01 -2.31 18.24
C SER A 131 -6.61 -2.82 17.93
N ASP A 132 -6.23 -3.94 18.53
CA ASP A 132 -4.87 -4.46 18.47
C ASP A 132 -4.82 -5.79 17.72
N LEU A 133 -3.92 -5.86 16.75
CA LEU A 133 -3.55 -7.10 16.06
C LEU A 133 -2.17 -7.52 16.54
N CYS A 134 -2.05 -8.70 17.13
CA CYS A 134 -0.80 -9.22 17.65
C CYS A 134 -0.41 -10.52 16.96
N LEU A 135 0.87 -10.67 16.62
CA LEU A 135 1.45 -11.96 16.21
C LEU A 135 2.06 -12.60 17.46
N VAL A 136 1.54 -13.76 17.83
CA VAL A 136 1.91 -14.46 19.06
C VAL A 136 2.50 -15.82 18.71
N GLY A 137 3.71 -16.10 19.23
CA GLY A 137 4.32 -17.43 19.26
C GLY A 137 4.17 -17.99 20.66
N HIS A 138 3.51 -19.13 20.82
CA HIS A 138 3.34 -19.78 22.11
C HIS A 138 3.05 -21.27 21.96
N LYS A 139 3.70 -22.10 22.79
CA LYS A 139 3.50 -23.55 22.85
C LYS A 139 3.59 -24.30 21.51
N GLY A 140 4.51 -23.88 20.66
CA GLY A 140 4.72 -24.53 19.36
C GLY A 140 3.83 -24.01 18.24
N GLU A 141 2.93 -23.05 18.50
CA GLU A 141 2.03 -22.46 17.53
C GLU A 141 2.30 -20.97 17.32
N MET A 142 1.97 -20.49 16.14
CA MET A 142 2.04 -19.07 15.79
C MET A 142 0.66 -18.59 15.33
N GLU A 143 0.13 -17.58 16.01
CA GLU A 143 -1.21 -17.06 15.77
C GLU A 143 -1.22 -15.56 15.55
N LEU A 144 -2.07 -15.10 14.62
CA LEU A 144 -2.52 -13.71 14.60
C LEU A 144 -3.74 -13.58 15.50
N GLN A 145 -3.61 -12.78 16.54
CA GLN A 145 -4.64 -12.55 17.55
C GLN A 145 -5.13 -11.11 17.53
N LEU A 146 -6.44 -10.95 17.40
CA LEU A 146 -7.14 -9.68 17.67
C LEU A 146 -7.47 -9.59 19.15
N THR A 147 -7.17 -8.47 19.77
CA THR A 147 -7.38 -8.22 21.19
C THR A 147 -7.58 -6.71 21.45
N ASP A 148 -7.92 -6.37 22.68
CA ASP A 148 -7.81 -5.02 23.22
C ASP A 148 -6.87 -5.05 24.43
N LYS A 149 -5.65 -4.58 24.23
CA LYS A 149 -4.61 -4.53 25.27
C LYS A 149 -4.97 -3.67 26.48
N LYS A 150 -5.93 -2.79 26.33
CA LYS A 150 -6.38 -1.88 27.40
C LYS A 150 -7.48 -2.53 28.25
N ASN A 151 -8.06 -3.63 27.78
CA ASN A 151 -9.15 -4.31 28.46
C ASN A 151 -8.91 -5.84 28.44
N GLU A 152 -8.37 -6.37 29.52
CA GLU A 152 -8.05 -7.79 29.68
C GLU A 152 -9.30 -8.70 29.66
N THR A 153 -10.50 -8.15 29.82
CA THR A 153 -11.76 -8.88 29.77
C THR A 153 -12.44 -8.80 28.40
N SER A 154 -11.79 -8.18 27.41
CA SER A 154 -12.32 -8.07 26.07
C SER A 154 -12.41 -9.46 25.39
N ASN A 155 -13.29 -9.54 24.39
CA ASN A 155 -13.27 -10.68 23.47
C ASN A 155 -11.92 -10.74 22.74
N SER A 156 -11.56 -11.92 22.28
CA SER A 156 -10.40 -12.13 21.40
C SER A 156 -10.78 -13.03 20.24
N PHE A 157 -10.00 -12.98 19.18
CA PHE A 157 -10.15 -13.84 18.02
C PHE A 157 -8.77 -14.15 17.46
N SER A 158 -8.47 -15.41 17.17
CA SER A 158 -7.17 -15.81 16.63
C SER A 158 -7.30 -16.64 15.35
N VAL A 159 -6.24 -16.57 14.54
CA VAL A 159 -6.01 -17.38 13.34
C VAL A 159 -4.63 -18.00 13.43
N ASN A 160 -4.55 -19.32 13.39
CA ASN A 160 -3.25 -20.01 13.32
C ASN A 160 -2.61 -19.74 11.96
N VAL A 161 -1.36 -19.25 11.96
CA VAL A 161 -0.60 -18.88 10.77
C VAL A 161 0.67 -19.70 10.61
N GLY A 162 0.95 -20.64 11.52
CA GLY A 162 2.10 -21.51 11.44
C GLY A 162 2.51 -22.14 12.76
N LYS A 163 3.76 -22.59 12.79
CA LYS A 163 4.40 -23.16 13.98
C LYS A 163 5.67 -22.41 14.29
N THR A 164 6.00 -22.32 15.56
CA THR A 164 7.26 -21.73 16.04
C THR A 164 7.64 -22.34 17.38
N ASP A 165 8.90 -22.52 17.60
CA ASP A 165 9.44 -22.95 18.90
C ASP A 165 9.75 -21.75 19.81
N ASP A 166 9.66 -20.51 19.25
CA ASP A 166 9.97 -19.29 19.96
C ASP A 166 8.72 -18.71 20.64
N GLU A 167 8.94 -18.13 21.82
CA GLU A 167 7.92 -17.38 22.57
C GLU A 167 8.05 -15.87 22.26
N PHE A 168 7.04 -15.28 21.64
CA PHE A 168 7.03 -13.85 21.32
C PHE A 168 5.63 -13.28 21.22
N CYS A 169 5.52 -11.95 21.32
CA CYS A 169 4.31 -11.20 21.05
C CYS A 169 4.66 -9.86 20.40
N PHE A 170 4.36 -9.73 19.11
CA PHE A 170 4.49 -8.49 18.36
C PHE A 170 3.08 -7.94 18.07
N CYS A 171 2.82 -6.70 18.42
CA CYS A 171 1.53 -6.09 18.16
C CYS A 171 1.67 -4.83 17.30
N PHE A 172 0.71 -4.69 16.39
CA PHE A 172 0.65 -3.68 15.33
C PHE A 172 -0.43 -2.64 15.61
#